data_df5793fc54ac249984d66c1520c1dfab
#
_entry.id   df5793fc54ac249984d66c1520c1dfab
#
_cell.length_a   1.000
_cell.length_b   1.000
_cell.length_c   1.000
_cell.angle_alpha   90.00
_cell.angle_beta   90.00
_cell.angle_gamma   90.00
#
_symmetry.space_group_name_H-M   'P 1'
#
loop_
_entity.id
_entity.type
_entity.pdbx_description
1 polymer ?
#
loop_
_entity_poly.entity_id
_entity_poly.type
_entity_poly.pdbx_seq_one_letter_code
_entity_poly.pdbx_strand_id
1 'polypeptide(L)'
;MFRRIASTLGALVLGAAAISGPAGSAAAAPAPTLQAATLTATIALNNCSAALVRYPTSVDTDRALMLTNGHCYEGGMPGAGVVLQNRSSTRSGTLLNSSGGSLGTLRADTLLYATMTNTDVALYRLTTTFGAVRSSYGVDALTISDTHPVDASSMFIPSSYWKQIWNCSINGFVPTLREDAWTFHDSIRYSSGCNTTHGTSGSPIVDLNSGKVVGINNTGNDNGQMCTLNNPCEVDADGTTHAYQGQSYGQQVYWFTTCLNSANTIDLSIAGCLLTRPPGSGNTVTVTNPGNQAATTGVPVSLQIRASSSGSGQTLTYSATGLPAGLSINAGSGLISGTPTTVQNTTTTVTVKDTTGATGTTSFSWAVGAPGGGCSGQKLGNPGFESGTAPWTASSGVISNSSGQAAHGGSYKAWLDGYGRSHTDTLSQSVTIPAGCRATLTYWLHIDTAETTTSTAYDKLTVQVGSTTVATYSNLNAASGYVQRTADLTSFAGSTVTLKFTGVEDASAQTSFVIDDTALTLS
;
A
#
# COMPACT_ATOMS: atom_id res chain seq x y z
N MET A 1 20.98 -31.95 59.87
CA MET A 1 20.26 -31.62 61.16
C MET A 1 18.94 -30.94 60.75
N PHE A 2 17.87 -31.62 61.01
CA PHE A 2 16.52 -31.19 61.45
C PHE A 2 15.94 -29.88 60.89
N ARG A 3 14.70 -29.72 60.43
CA ARG A 3 13.43 -30.48 60.71
C ARG A 3 12.38 -30.08 59.69
N ARG A 4 11.53 -31.00 59.31
CA ARG A 4 10.24 -30.80 58.55
C ARG A 4 9.22 -30.12 59.47
N ILE A 5 8.37 -29.24 58.89
CA ILE A 5 7.05 -28.98 59.49
C ILE A 5 6.06 -29.04 58.32
N ALA A 6 5.12 -29.97 58.45
CA ALA A 6 3.94 -30.10 57.61
C ALA A 6 2.82 -29.22 58.21
N SER A 7 2.04 -28.58 57.39
CA SER A 7 0.76 -27.98 57.77
C SER A 7 -0.29 -28.30 56.71
N THR A 8 -1.20 -29.13 57.12
CA THR A 8 -2.46 -29.46 56.46
C THR A 8 -3.43 -28.29 56.55
N LEU A 9 -4.07 -27.91 55.43
CA LEU A 9 -5.32 -27.15 55.47
C LEU A 9 -6.30 -27.72 54.45
N GLY A 10 -7.54 -27.84 54.94
CA GLY A 10 -8.61 -28.60 54.38
C GLY A 10 -9.22 -28.09 53.09
N ALA A 11 -9.77 -29.02 52.38
CA ALA A 11 -10.54 -28.84 51.15
C ALA A 11 -11.96 -28.34 51.46
N LEU A 12 -12.35 -27.22 50.91
CA LEU A 12 -13.75 -26.80 50.80
C LEU A 12 -14.26 -27.18 49.38
N VAL A 13 -15.12 -28.17 49.32
CA VAL A 13 -15.80 -28.59 48.09
C VAL A 13 -17.00 -27.65 47.86
N LEU A 14 -16.91 -26.76 46.89
CA LEU A 14 -18.09 -26.08 46.32
C LEU A 14 -18.49 -26.84 45.04
N GLY A 15 -19.63 -27.51 45.11
CA GLY A 15 -20.22 -28.14 43.94
C GLY A 15 -20.74 -27.12 42.95
N ALA A 16 -20.10 -27.06 41.80
CA ALA A 16 -20.67 -26.38 40.61
C ALA A 16 -21.30 -27.45 39.70
N ALA A 17 -22.62 -27.37 39.55
CA ALA A 17 -23.35 -28.19 38.57
C ALA A 17 -22.93 -27.80 37.16
N ALA A 18 -22.23 -28.66 36.47
CA ALA A 18 -21.91 -28.50 35.07
C ALA A 18 -23.15 -28.86 34.23
N ILE A 19 -23.74 -27.85 33.58
CA ILE A 19 -24.73 -28.05 32.50
C ILE A 19 -23.95 -28.46 31.25
N SER A 20 -23.89 -29.74 30.95
CA SER A 20 -23.38 -30.25 29.68
C SER A 20 -24.43 -30.03 28.58
N GLY A 21 -24.31 -28.91 27.87
CA GLY A 21 -24.95 -28.76 26.56
C GLY A 21 -24.20 -29.60 25.51
N PRO A 22 -24.86 -30.16 24.48
CA PRO A 22 -24.18 -30.91 23.45
C PRO A 22 -23.17 -30.01 22.73
N ALA A 23 -21.90 -30.42 22.72
CA ALA A 23 -20.88 -29.81 21.89
C ALA A 23 -21.28 -30.03 20.42
N GLY A 24 -21.79 -28.99 19.78
CA GLY A 24 -21.95 -28.98 18.32
C GLY A 24 -20.58 -29.18 17.70
N SER A 25 -20.38 -30.32 17.05
CA SER A 25 -19.22 -30.53 16.19
C SER A 25 -19.21 -29.45 15.13
N ALA A 26 -18.27 -28.51 15.21
CA ALA A 26 -18.00 -27.62 14.10
C ALA A 26 -17.64 -28.50 12.90
N ALA A 27 -18.48 -28.48 11.86
CA ALA A 27 -18.17 -29.14 10.61
C ALA A 27 -16.82 -28.55 10.12
N ALA A 28 -15.84 -29.42 9.90
CA ALA A 28 -14.61 -29.01 9.28
C ALA A 28 -14.93 -28.35 7.93
N ALA A 29 -14.35 -27.19 7.68
CA ALA A 29 -14.48 -26.54 6.38
C ALA A 29 -14.12 -27.57 5.29
N PRO A 30 -14.87 -27.69 4.19
CA PRO A 30 -14.55 -28.63 3.13
C PRO A 30 -13.12 -28.36 2.66
N ALA A 31 -12.34 -29.43 2.52
CA ALA A 31 -11.00 -29.33 1.97
C ALA A 31 -11.09 -28.62 0.59
N PRO A 32 -10.16 -27.70 0.27
CA PRO A 32 -10.16 -27.04 -1.03
C PRO A 32 -10.13 -28.09 -2.13
N THR A 33 -11.09 -28.01 -3.05
CA THR A 33 -11.10 -28.85 -4.24
C THR A 33 -9.95 -28.42 -5.13
N LEU A 34 -8.98 -29.32 -5.36
CA LEU A 34 -7.87 -29.06 -6.27
C LEU A 34 -8.41 -28.73 -7.67
N GLN A 35 -7.82 -27.71 -8.30
CA GLN A 35 -8.14 -27.35 -9.67
C GLN A 35 -7.77 -28.49 -10.62
N ALA A 36 -8.71 -28.92 -11.48
CA ALA A 36 -8.41 -29.93 -12.47
C ALA A 36 -7.44 -29.41 -13.53
N ALA A 37 -6.36 -30.13 -13.78
CA ALA A 37 -5.41 -29.80 -14.83
C ALA A 37 -6.06 -30.01 -16.22
N THR A 38 -6.28 -28.94 -16.97
CA THR A 38 -6.92 -28.97 -18.30
C THR A 38 -6.24 -27.99 -19.26
N LEU A 39 -6.52 -28.15 -20.56
CA LEU A 39 -6.10 -27.15 -21.57
C LEU A 39 -7.11 -26.00 -21.76
N THR A 40 -8.17 -25.97 -20.96
CA THR A 40 -9.17 -24.89 -21.01
C THR A 40 -8.52 -23.52 -20.81
N ALA A 41 -8.98 -22.54 -21.56
CA ALA A 41 -8.48 -21.16 -21.54
C ALA A 41 -7.02 -20.99 -22.01
N THR A 42 -6.42 -22.01 -22.61
CA THR A 42 -5.14 -21.83 -23.32
C THR A 42 -5.39 -21.40 -24.77
N ILE A 43 -4.43 -20.66 -25.32
CA ILE A 43 -4.49 -20.09 -26.68
C ILE A 43 -3.25 -20.54 -27.44
N ALA A 44 -3.44 -21.31 -28.53
CA ALA A 44 -2.34 -21.74 -29.37
C ALA A 44 -1.92 -20.60 -30.32
N LEU A 45 -0.66 -20.20 -30.22
CA LEU A 45 -0.01 -19.26 -31.13
C LEU A 45 0.78 -20.05 -32.19
N ASN A 46 1.28 -19.34 -33.21
CA ASN A 46 2.09 -19.96 -34.26
C ASN A 46 3.53 -20.30 -33.83
N ASN A 47 4.01 -19.69 -32.73
CA ASN A 47 5.39 -19.84 -32.26
C ASN A 47 5.48 -20.21 -30.77
N CYS A 48 4.39 -20.08 -30.01
CA CYS A 48 4.36 -20.26 -28.55
C CYS A 48 2.98 -20.74 -28.09
N SER A 49 2.88 -20.97 -26.81
CA SER A 49 1.62 -21.05 -26.08
C SER A 49 1.20 -19.67 -25.55
N ALA A 50 -0.06 -19.53 -25.20
CA ALA A 50 -0.60 -18.37 -24.48
C ALA A 50 -1.80 -18.79 -23.62
N ALA A 51 -2.30 -17.89 -22.80
CA ALA A 51 -3.49 -18.09 -21.98
C ALA A 51 -4.47 -16.92 -22.07
N LEU A 52 -5.75 -17.23 -22.05
CA LEU A 52 -6.82 -16.28 -21.80
C LEU A 52 -6.83 -15.98 -20.29
N VAL A 53 -6.50 -14.77 -19.90
CA VAL A 53 -6.37 -14.38 -18.48
C VAL A 53 -7.19 -13.16 -18.14
N ARG A 54 -7.47 -12.98 -16.84
CA ARG A 54 -8.11 -11.79 -16.27
C ARG A 54 -7.44 -11.37 -14.98
N TYR A 55 -7.52 -10.10 -14.62
CA TYR A 55 -7.17 -9.64 -13.29
C TYR A 55 -8.25 -10.01 -12.27
N PRO A 56 -7.91 -10.12 -10.97
CA PRO A 56 -8.91 -10.38 -9.93
C PRO A 56 -10.06 -9.35 -9.89
N THR A 57 -9.77 -8.12 -10.30
CA THR A 57 -10.70 -6.98 -10.34
C THR A 57 -11.48 -6.87 -11.66
N SER A 58 -11.19 -7.69 -12.66
CA SER A 58 -11.85 -7.63 -13.97
C SER A 58 -13.33 -8.03 -13.89
N VAL A 59 -14.17 -7.32 -14.64
CA VAL A 59 -15.60 -7.63 -14.82
C VAL A 59 -15.88 -8.17 -16.22
N ASP A 60 -17.05 -8.75 -16.45
CA ASP A 60 -17.37 -9.41 -17.71
C ASP A 60 -17.46 -8.46 -18.93
N THR A 61 -17.70 -7.18 -18.68
CA THR A 61 -17.70 -6.14 -19.70
C THR A 61 -16.31 -5.67 -20.10
N ASP A 62 -15.28 -6.01 -19.32
CA ASP A 62 -13.91 -5.66 -19.66
C ASP A 62 -13.43 -6.44 -20.89
N ARG A 63 -12.49 -5.84 -21.62
CA ARG A 63 -11.81 -6.49 -22.75
C ARG A 63 -10.96 -7.64 -22.23
N ALA A 64 -11.11 -8.79 -22.85
CA ALA A 64 -10.37 -9.99 -22.46
C ALA A 64 -8.86 -9.82 -22.74
N LEU A 65 -8.04 -10.56 -21.98
CA LEU A 65 -6.59 -10.46 -22.04
C LEU A 65 -5.97 -11.78 -22.48
N MET A 66 -4.88 -11.68 -23.23
CA MET A 66 -4.04 -12.82 -23.63
C MET A 66 -2.62 -12.61 -23.10
N LEU A 67 -2.15 -13.57 -22.29
CA LEU A 67 -0.82 -13.59 -21.69
C LEU A 67 0.06 -14.57 -22.43
N THR A 68 1.30 -14.18 -22.75
CA THR A 68 2.38 -15.01 -23.28
C THR A 68 3.73 -14.44 -22.87
N ASN A 69 4.87 -15.02 -23.28
CA ASN A 69 6.18 -14.44 -23.02
C ASN A 69 6.50 -13.24 -23.91
N GLY A 70 7.44 -12.42 -23.46
CA GLY A 70 8.01 -11.32 -24.25
C GLY A 70 8.75 -11.82 -25.49
N HIS A 71 9.51 -12.92 -25.37
CA HIS A 71 10.18 -13.52 -26.53
C HIS A 71 9.23 -14.10 -27.57
N CYS A 72 7.95 -14.30 -27.22
CA CYS A 72 6.90 -14.72 -28.12
C CYS A 72 6.25 -13.56 -28.90
N TYR A 73 6.67 -12.32 -28.67
CA TYR A 73 6.13 -11.14 -29.36
C TYR A 73 6.27 -11.27 -30.89
N GLU A 74 5.23 -10.91 -31.65
CA GLU A 74 5.18 -11.03 -33.12
C GLU A 74 6.21 -10.18 -33.86
N GLY A 75 6.71 -9.14 -33.21
CA GLY A 75 7.76 -8.26 -33.77
C GLY A 75 9.18 -8.69 -33.45
N GLY A 76 9.36 -9.89 -32.90
CA GLY A 76 10.66 -10.43 -32.49
C GLY A 76 10.99 -10.18 -31.00
N MET A 77 11.99 -10.87 -30.50
CA MET A 77 12.40 -10.79 -29.09
C MET A 77 12.80 -9.36 -28.71
N PRO A 78 12.18 -8.73 -27.67
CA PRO A 78 12.65 -7.45 -27.17
C PRO A 78 14.10 -7.55 -26.68
N GLY A 79 14.96 -6.64 -27.11
CA GLY A 79 16.35 -6.60 -26.63
C GLY A 79 16.44 -6.29 -25.14
N ALA A 80 17.60 -6.55 -24.54
CA ALA A 80 17.86 -6.18 -23.15
C ALA A 80 17.65 -4.66 -22.95
N GLY A 81 16.93 -4.28 -21.89
CA GLY A 81 16.53 -2.91 -21.60
C GLY A 81 15.32 -2.41 -22.39
N VAL A 82 14.73 -3.20 -23.30
CA VAL A 82 13.59 -2.79 -24.10
C VAL A 82 12.29 -3.15 -23.40
N VAL A 83 11.39 -2.16 -23.29
CA VAL A 83 10.01 -2.33 -22.85
C VAL A 83 9.07 -1.78 -23.92
N LEU A 84 8.13 -2.60 -24.36
CA LEU A 84 7.10 -2.23 -25.32
C LEU A 84 5.79 -2.00 -24.56
N GLN A 85 5.12 -0.88 -24.84
CA GLN A 85 3.87 -0.54 -24.15
C GLN A 85 2.87 0.12 -25.12
N ASN A 86 1.60 -0.25 -24.99
CA ASN A 86 0.48 0.35 -25.71
C ASN A 86 0.70 0.43 -27.23
N ARG A 87 1.11 -0.68 -27.86
CA ARG A 87 1.31 -0.76 -29.31
C ARG A 87 0.14 -1.46 -29.98
N SER A 88 -0.23 -0.99 -31.16
CA SER A 88 -1.19 -1.70 -32.01
C SER A 88 -0.71 -3.12 -32.29
N SER A 89 -1.61 -4.09 -32.24
CA SER A 89 -1.31 -5.50 -32.51
C SER A 89 -2.40 -6.13 -33.39
N THR A 90 -1.99 -7.06 -34.24
CA THR A 90 -2.89 -7.92 -35.00
C THR A 90 -2.73 -9.39 -34.62
N ARG A 91 -2.07 -9.62 -33.47
CA ARG A 91 -1.82 -10.96 -32.96
C ARG A 91 -3.12 -11.76 -32.84
N SER A 92 -3.10 -13.00 -33.27
CA SER A 92 -4.23 -13.91 -33.10
C SER A 92 -3.76 -15.28 -32.65
N GLY A 93 -4.66 -16.02 -32.01
CA GLY A 93 -4.41 -17.39 -31.57
C GLY A 93 -5.70 -18.19 -31.47
N THR A 94 -5.58 -19.49 -31.42
CA THR A 94 -6.70 -20.43 -31.34
C THR A 94 -7.00 -20.78 -29.88
N LEU A 95 -8.19 -20.43 -29.41
CA LEU A 95 -8.68 -20.83 -28.08
C LEU A 95 -8.99 -22.31 -28.08
N LEU A 96 -8.52 -23.01 -27.02
CA LEU A 96 -8.70 -24.44 -26.89
C LEU A 96 -9.73 -24.82 -25.81
N ASN A 97 -10.40 -25.95 -26.00
CA ASN A 97 -11.21 -26.60 -24.97
C ASN A 97 -10.33 -27.45 -24.03
N SER A 98 -10.94 -28.15 -23.07
CA SER A 98 -10.24 -28.97 -22.05
C SER A 98 -9.38 -30.09 -22.61
N SER A 99 -9.72 -30.62 -23.80
CA SER A 99 -9.00 -31.70 -24.49
C SER A 99 -8.07 -31.22 -25.61
N GLY A 100 -7.89 -29.90 -25.78
CA GLY A 100 -7.03 -29.31 -26.82
C GLY A 100 -7.70 -29.20 -28.18
N GLY A 101 -9.02 -29.35 -28.27
CA GLY A 101 -9.80 -29.07 -29.48
C GLY A 101 -9.94 -27.57 -29.68
N SER A 102 -9.93 -27.13 -30.94
CA SER A 102 -10.13 -25.72 -31.30
C SER A 102 -11.57 -25.26 -31.05
N LEU A 103 -11.76 -24.14 -30.36
CA LEU A 103 -13.06 -23.49 -30.18
C LEU A 103 -13.26 -22.31 -31.12
N GLY A 104 -12.20 -21.59 -31.45
CA GLY A 104 -12.25 -20.42 -32.32
C GLY A 104 -10.99 -19.58 -32.23
N THR A 105 -10.95 -18.51 -33.01
CA THR A 105 -9.82 -17.58 -33.05
C THR A 105 -10.11 -16.33 -32.21
N LEU A 106 -9.21 -16.03 -31.26
CA LEU A 106 -9.17 -14.76 -30.55
C LEU A 106 -8.15 -13.82 -31.21
N ARG A 107 -8.47 -12.53 -31.27
CA ARG A 107 -7.62 -11.50 -31.91
C ARG A 107 -7.32 -10.40 -30.93
N ALA A 108 -6.08 -9.94 -30.89
CA ALA A 108 -5.68 -8.74 -30.15
C ALA A 108 -5.82 -7.48 -31.03
N ASP A 109 -6.03 -6.35 -30.39
CA ASP A 109 -5.92 -5.02 -30.99
C ASP A 109 -4.75 -4.21 -30.41
N THR A 110 -4.28 -4.58 -29.22
CA THR A 110 -3.24 -3.82 -28.51
C THR A 110 -2.32 -4.78 -27.75
N LEU A 111 -1.01 -4.61 -27.93
CA LEU A 111 -0.01 -5.07 -26.99
C LEU A 111 0.02 -4.06 -25.84
N LEU A 112 -0.45 -4.47 -24.66
CA LEU A 112 -0.47 -3.61 -23.47
C LEU A 112 0.92 -3.44 -22.89
N TYR A 113 1.69 -4.54 -22.83
CA TYR A 113 3.02 -4.58 -22.26
C TYR A 113 3.80 -5.77 -22.79
N ALA A 114 5.09 -5.61 -23.11
CA ALA A 114 6.02 -6.70 -23.34
C ALA A 114 7.46 -6.30 -23.03
N THR A 115 8.22 -7.25 -22.49
CA THR A 115 9.65 -7.08 -22.21
C THR A 115 10.33 -8.43 -22.05
N MET A 116 11.65 -8.44 -22.19
CA MET A 116 12.55 -9.50 -21.72
C MET A 116 13.57 -8.92 -20.70
N THR A 117 13.28 -7.78 -20.08
CA THR A 117 14.13 -7.12 -19.08
C THR A 117 13.53 -7.33 -17.69
N ASN A 118 14.28 -7.91 -16.78
CA ASN A 118 13.89 -8.31 -15.42
C ASN A 118 12.84 -9.41 -15.35
N THR A 119 12.03 -9.58 -16.39
CA THR A 119 11.03 -10.63 -16.58
C THR A 119 10.81 -10.86 -18.07
N ASP A 120 10.22 -11.98 -18.44
CA ASP A 120 9.90 -12.31 -19.84
C ASP A 120 8.39 -12.53 -20.00
N VAL A 121 7.66 -11.45 -20.26
CA VAL A 121 6.20 -11.47 -20.34
C VAL A 121 5.69 -10.58 -21.46
N ALA A 122 4.54 -10.95 -22.04
CA ALA A 122 3.76 -10.10 -22.93
C ALA A 122 2.26 -10.25 -22.64
N LEU A 123 1.56 -9.11 -22.55
CA LEU A 123 0.13 -9.04 -22.29
C LEU A 123 -0.56 -8.26 -23.39
N TYR A 124 -1.59 -8.86 -23.98
CA TYR A 124 -2.39 -8.27 -25.04
C TYR A 124 -3.82 -8.05 -24.62
N ARG A 125 -4.43 -6.99 -25.11
CA ARG A 125 -5.87 -6.75 -25.06
C ARG A 125 -6.52 -7.37 -26.30
N LEU A 126 -7.56 -8.17 -26.06
CA LEU A 126 -8.32 -8.81 -27.14
C LEU A 126 -9.44 -7.91 -27.66
N THR A 127 -9.90 -8.16 -28.89
CA THR A 127 -11.01 -7.43 -29.53
C THR A 127 -12.39 -7.80 -28.95
N THR A 128 -12.47 -8.77 -28.05
CA THR A 128 -13.68 -9.27 -27.40
C THR A 128 -13.66 -9.03 -25.89
N THR A 129 -14.80 -9.15 -25.20
CA THR A 129 -14.91 -9.06 -23.74
C THR A 129 -14.89 -10.44 -23.10
N PHE A 130 -14.67 -10.51 -21.77
CA PHE A 130 -14.75 -11.77 -21.02
C PHE A 130 -16.13 -12.40 -21.14
N GLY A 131 -17.20 -11.62 -20.98
CA GLY A 131 -18.57 -12.11 -21.12
C GLY A 131 -18.88 -12.66 -22.51
N ALA A 132 -18.35 -12.04 -23.57
CA ALA A 132 -18.53 -12.50 -24.94
C ALA A 132 -17.77 -13.82 -25.20
N VAL A 133 -16.55 -13.98 -24.66
CA VAL A 133 -15.82 -15.27 -24.75
C VAL A 133 -16.59 -16.37 -24.03
N ARG A 134 -17.08 -16.13 -22.80
CA ARG A 134 -17.88 -17.10 -22.08
C ARG A 134 -19.15 -17.48 -22.82
N SER A 135 -19.87 -16.51 -23.37
CA SER A 135 -21.12 -16.77 -24.09
C SER A 135 -20.90 -17.53 -25.40
N SER A 136 -19.80 -17.24 -26.12
CA SER A 136 -19.53 -17.84 -27.44
C SER A 136 -18.86 -19.20 -27.37
N TYR A 137 -18.03 -19.44 -26.35
CA TYR A 137 -17.15 -20.61 -26.28
C TYR A 137 -17.32 -21.44 -25.01
N GLY A 138 -18.10 -20.97 -24.02
CA GLY A 138 -18.26 -21.64 -22.72
C GLY A 138 -16.96 -21.67 -21.88
N VAL A 139 -16.05 -20.73 -22.10
CA VAL A 139 -14.74 -20.69 -21.45
C VAL A 139 -14.62 -19.44 -20.59
N ASP A 140 -14.27 -19.64 -19.34
CA ASP A 140 -13.87 -18.58 -18.42
C ASP A 140 -12.36 -18.32 -18.50
N ALA A 141 -11.96 -17.05 -18.37
CA ALA A 141 -10.55 -16.67 -18.30
C ALA A 141 -9.94 -17.11 -16.95
N LEU A 142 -8.69 -17.56 -16.98
CA LEU A 142 -7.91 -17.86 -15.78
C LEU A 142 -7.60 -16.57 -15.04
N THR A 143 -7.73 -16.56 -13.72
CA THR A 143 -7.43 -15.38 -12.91
C THR A 143 -5.94 -15.31 -12.61
N ILE A 144 -5.29 -14.18 -12.91
CA ILE A 144 -3.90 -13.91 -12.50
C ILE A 144 -3.83 -13.82 -10.97
N SER A 145 -2.81 -14.41 -10.35
CA SER A 145 -2.54 -14.22 -8.92
C SER A 145 -2.18 -12.76 -8.63
N ASP A 146 -2.65 -12.25 -7.52
CA ASP A 146 -2.35 -10.93 -6.98
C ASP A 146 -1.26 -10.98 -5.89
N THR A 147 -0.73 -12.14 -5.63
CA THR A 147 0.32 -12.40 -4.63
C THR A 147 1.45 -13.20 -5.22
N HIS A 148 2.63 -13.06 -4.63
CA HIS A 148 3.79 -13.91 -4.91
C HIS A 148 3.40 -15.39 -4.72
N PRO A 149 3.79 -16.30 -5.64
CA PRO A 149 3.56 -17.72 -5.47
C PRO A 149 4.28 -18.28 -4.23
N VAL A 150 3.80 -19.44 -3.78
CA VAL A 150 4.33 -20.12 -2.59
C VAL A 150 5.28 -21.24 -3.02
N ASP A 151 6.44 -21.33 -2.36
CA ASP A 151 7.38 -22.43 -2.57
C ASP A 151 6.74 -23.78 -2.25
N ALA A 152 7.20 -24.82 -2.91
CA ALA A 152 6.69 -26.19 -2.82
C ALA A 152 5.22 -26.37 -3.24
N SER A 153 4.53 -25.33 -3.75
CA SER A 153 3.16 -25.52 -4.23
C SER A 153 3.10 -26.36 -5.51
N SER A 154 2.09 -27.23 -5.57
CA SER A 154 1.82 -28.06 -6.75
C SER A 154 1.21 -27.20 -7.85
N MET A 155 1.66 -27.39 -9.08
CA MET A 155 1.23 -26.61 -10.23
C MET A 155 1.09 -27.49 -11.48
N PHE A 156 0.36 -27.00 -12.46
CA PHE A 156 0.37 -27.57 -13.81
C PHE A 156 0.62 -26.50 -14.86
N ILE A 157 1.21 -26.92 -15.98
CA ILE A 157 1.60 -26.07 -17.11
C ILE A 157 0.93 -26.63 -18.36
N PRO A 158 -0.23 -26.09 -18.77
CA PRO A 158 -0.97 -26.55 -19.95
C PRO A 158 -0.43 -25.84 -21.19
N SER A 159 0.29 -26.55 -22.04
CA SER A 159 0.79 -26.03 -23.31
C SER A 159 -0.24 -26.17 -24.41
N SER A 160 -0.67 -25.07 -24.97
CA SER A 160 -1.55 -25.05 -26.14
C SER A 160 -0.81 -25.43 -27.43
N TYR A 161 0.48 -25.19 -27.51
CA TYR A 161 1.31 -25.55 -28.66
C TYR A 161 1.40 -27.10 -28.82
N TRP A 162 1.78 -27.78 -27.72
CA TRP A 162 1.90 -29.25 -27.72
C TRP A 162 0.59 -29.98 -27.40
N LYS A 163 -0.44 -29.27 -26.91
CA LYS A 163 -1.69 -29.85 -26.38
C LYS A 163 -1.41 -30.86 -25.27
N GLN A 164 -0.45 -30.57 -24.44
CA GLN A 164 0.05 -31.41 -23.36
C GLN A 164 0.11 -30.63 -22.06
N ILE A 165 0.02 -31.33 -20.92
CA ILE A 165 0.07 -30.75 -19.59
C ILE A 165 1.25 -31.33 -18.84
N TRP A 166 2.10 -30.47 -18.28
CA TRP A 166 3.13 -30.84 -17.31
C TRP A 166 2.60 -30.62 -15.91
N ASN A 167 2.74 -31.64 -15.04
CA ASN A 167 2.39 -31.55 -13.63
C ASN A 167 3.70 -31.47 -12.85
N CYS A 168 3.87 -30.37 -12.11
CA CYS A 168 5.12 -29.99 -11.46
C CYS A 168 4.86 -29.40 -10.08
N SER A 169 5.92 -29.01 -9.39
CA SER A 169 5.84 -28.12 -8.24
C SER A 169 6.88 -27.01 -8.35
N ILE A 170 6.66 -25.93 -7.63
CA ILE A 170 7.65 -24.87 -7.45
C ILE A 170 8.77 -25.41 -6.56
N ASN A 171 10.00 -25.17 -6.90
CA ASN A 171 11.20 -25.52 -6.13
C ASN A 171 12.05 -24.28 -5.87
N GLY A 172 11.43 -23.31 -5.22
CA GLY A 172 12.05 -22.03 -4.89
C GLY A 172 11.98 -20.99 -6.01
N PHE A 173 12.63 -19.90 -5.73
CA PHE A 173 12.70 -18.71 -6.59
C PHE A 173 14.14 -18.31 -6.79
N VAL A 174 14.52 -18.05 -8.05
CA VAL A 174 15.88 -17.68 -8.43
C VAL A 174 15.99 -16.15 -8.42
N PRO A 175 16.77 -15.56 -7.51
CA PRO A 175 16.88 -14.11 -7.41
C PRO A 175 17.37 -13.47 -8.71
N THR A 176 18.31 -14.10 -9.39
CA THR A 176 18.83 -13.65 -10.67
C THR A 176 19.06 -14.83 -11.61
N LEU A 177 18.32 -14.86 -12.72
CA LEU A 177 18.48 -15.83 -13.81
C LEU A 177 19.02 -15.08 -15.04
N ARG A 178 20.12 -15.55 -15.61
CA ARG A 178 20.75 -14.96 -16.80
C ARG A 178 20.63 -15.92 -17.97
N GLU A 179 20.26 -15.39 -19.13
CA GLU A 179 20.21 -16.09 -20.38
C GLU A 179 20.67 -15.16 -21.52
N ASP A 180 21.79 -15.47 -22.14
CA ASP A 180 22.42 -14.63 -23.16
C ASP A 180 22.53 -13.14 -22.72
N ALA A 181 21.91 -12.23 -23.43
CA ALA A 181 21.89 -10.80 -23.14
C ALA A 181 20.86 -10.39 -22.06
N TRP A 182 20.00 -11.30 -21.65
CA TRP A 182 18.89 -11.00 -20.74
C TRP A 182 19.17 -11.41 -19.30
N THR A 183 18.54 -10.70 -18.39
CA THR A 183 18.56 -11.00 -16.95
C THR A 183 17.14 -10.94 -16.44
N PHE A 184 16.70 -11.99 -15.75
CA PHE A 184 15.40 -12.09 -15.13
C PHE A 184 15.55 -12.16 -13.62
N HIS A 185 14.59 -11.63 -12.88
CA HIS A 185 14.62 -11.61 -11.43
C HIS A 185 13.45 -12.39 -10.85
N ASP A 186 13.68 -13.03 -9.71
CA ASP A 186 12.66 -13.73 -8.95
C ASP A 186 11.93 -14.79 -9.80
N SER A 187 12.70 -15.50 -10.64
CA SER A 187 12.19 -16.53 -11.55
C SER A 187 11.74 -17.76 -10.78
N ILE A 188 10.60 -18.35 -11.16
CA ILE A 188 10.09 -19.59 -10.58
C ILE A 188 10.98 -20.76 -11.06
N ARG A 189 11.61 -21.45 -10.13
CA ARG A 189 12.35 -22.68 -10.40
C ARG A 189 11.40 -23.86 -10.27
N TYR A 190 11.44 -24.80 -11.22
CA TYR A 190 10.59 -25.99 -11.17
C TYR A 190 11.26 -27.15 -10.43
N SER A 191 10.46 -28.06 -9.89
CA SER A 191 10.94 -29.30 -9.31
C SER A 191 11.69 -30.13 -10.34
N SER A 192 12.64 -30.95 -9.89
CA SER A 192 13.39 -31.87 -10.76
C SER A 192 12.44 -32.81 -11.51
N GLY A 193 12.71 -33.03 -12.80
CA GLY A 193 11.85 -33.83 -13.66
C GLY A 193 10.69 -33.10 -14.32
N CYS A 194 10.50 -31.79 -13.98
CA CYS A 194 9.57 -30.91 -14.69
C CYS A 194 10.27 -30.30 -15.91
N ASN A 195 10.59 -31.11 -16.90
CA ASN A 195 11.32 -30.71 -18.09
C ASN A 195 10.33 -30.23 -19.15
N THR A 196 10.07 -28.93 -19.19
CA THR A 196 9.32 -28.31 -20.30
C THR A 196 10.21 -28.22 -21.54
N THR A 197 9.62 -28.17 -22.71
CA THR A 197 10.35 -28.16 -23.98
C THR A 197 10.01 -26.90 -24.80
N HIS A 198 10.79 -26.61 -25.84
CA HIS A 198 10.50 -25.49 -26.76
C HIS A 198 9.06 -25.55 -27.29
N GLY A 199 8.42 -24.39 -27.39
CA GLY A 199 6.99 -24.27 -27.71
C GLY A 199 6.06 -24.30 -26.49
N THR A 200 6.53 -24.75 -25.31
CA THR A 200 5.80 -24.54 -24.05
C THR A 200 5.89 -23.09 -23.54
N SER A 201 6.81 -22.29 -24.08
CA SER A 201 6.90 -20.86 -23.80
C SER A 201 5.55 -20.18 -23.91
N GLY A 202 5.20 -19.37 -22.91
CA GLY A 202 3.91 -18.68 -22.84
C GLY A 202 2.76 -19.53 -22.27
N SER A 203 3.00 -20.80 -21.89
CA SER A 203 2.02 -21.59 -21.15
C SER A 203 1.83 -21.01 -19.74
N PRO A 204 0.59 -20.89 -19.23
CA PRO A 204 0.37 -20.43 -17.87
C PRO A 204 0.88 -21.46 -16.86
N ILE A 205 1.43 -21.00 -15.76
CA ILE A 205 1.70 -21.82 -14.57
C ILE A 205 0.51 -21.64 -13.66
N VAL A 206 -0.28 -22.70 -13.49
CA VAL A 206 -1.51 -22.66 -12.69
C VAL A 206 -1.27 -23.40 -11.37
N ASP A 207 -1.45 -22.73 -10.27
CA ASP A 207 -1.39 -23.34 -8.94
C ASP A 207 -2.61 -24.21 -8.70
N LEU A 208 -2.40 -25.45 -8.30
CA LEU A 208 -3.45 -26.45 -8.14
C LEU A 208 -4.41 -26.16 -6.98
N ASN A 209 -3.95 -25.41 -5.96
CA ASN A 209 -4.76 -25.13 -4.78
C ASN A 209 -5.70 -23.94 -5.00
N SER A 210 -5.18 -22.89 -5.63
CA SER A 210 -5.94 -21.66 -5.87
C SER A 210 -6.63 -21.58 -7.22
N GLY A 211 -6.17 -22.38 -8.21
CA GLY A 211 -6.59 -22.26 -9.61
C GLY A 211 -6.15 -20.99 -10.30
N LYS A 212 -5.32 -20.18 -9.66
CA LYS A 212 -4.82 -18.92 -10.22
C LYS A 212 -3.57 -19.15 -11.08
N VAL A 213 -3.39 -18.27 -12.07
CA VAL A 213 -2.14 -18.19 -12.83
C VAL A 213 -1.12 -17.47 -11.97
N VAL A 214 -0.11 -18.19 -11.49
CA VAL A 214 0.96 -17.66 -10.63
C VAL A 214 2.21 -17.28 -11.41
N GLY A 215 2.34 -17.78 -12.64
CA GLY A 215 3.48 -17.52 -13.51
C GLY A 215 3.19 -17.88 -14.96
N ILE A 216 4.22 -17.74 -15.77
CA ILE A 216 4.25 -18.14 -17.18
C ILE A 216 5.52 -18.93 -17.44
N ASN A 217 5.40 -20.08 -18.14
CA ASN A 217 6.54 -20.90 -18.51
C ASN A 217 7.46 -20.11 -19.46
N ASN A 218 8.73 -20.09 -19.16
CA ASN A 218 9.69 -19.24 -19.88
C ASN A 218 10.75 -20.06 -20.62
N THR A 219 11.76 -20.54 -19.91
CA THR A 219 12.98 -21.08 -20.48
C THR A 219 13.44 -22.33 -19.73
N GLY A 220 14.42 -23.01 -20.27
CA GLY A 220 15.08 -24.16 -19.64
C GLY A 220 16.50 -24.32 -20.16
N ASN A 221 17.34 -24.97 -19.38
CA ASN A 221 18.73 -25.24 -19.76
C ASN A 221 18.81 -26.55 -20.54
N ASP A 222 19.01 -26.48 -21.85
CA ASP A 222 18.94 -27.61 -22.75
C ASP A 222 20.14 -28.55 -22.62
N ASN A 223 21.34 -28.00 -22.51
CA ASN A 223 22.57 -28.82 -22.70
C ASN A 223 23.65 -28.60 -21.63
N GLY A 224 23.34 -27.85 -20.55
CA GLY A 224 24.27 -27.62 -19.45
C GLY A 224 25.24 -26.45 -19.70
N GLN A 225 25.16 -25.77 -20.84
CA GLN A 225 25.96 -24.55 -21.07
C GLN A 225 25.54 -23.44 -20.10
N MET A 226 26.45 -22.51 -19.86
CA MET A 226 26.25 -21.48 -18.85
C MET A 226 25.92 -20.15 -19.50
N CYS A 227 24.73 -19.63 -19.19
CA CYS A 227 24.21 -18.32 -19.57
C CYS A 227 24.18 -18.04 -21.09
N THR A 228 24.06 -19.05 -21.93
CA THR A 228 23.81 -18.87 -23.37
C THR A 228 22.31 -18.95 -23.69
N LEU A 229 21.92 -18.59 -24.91
CA LEU A 229 20.52 -18.73 -25.34
C LEU A 229 20.04 -20.18 -25.20
N ASN A 230 18.86 -20.39 -24.63
CA ASN A 230 18.28 -21.69 -24.24
C ASN A 230 19.11 -22.45 -23.19
N ASN A 231 19.99 -21.78 -22.49
CA ASN A 231 20.79 -22.33 -21.40
C ASN A 231 20.93 -21.30 -20.27
N PRO A 232 19.82 -20.97 -19.60
CA PRO A 232 19.85 -20.04 -18.48
C PRO A 232 20.75 -20.56 -17.36
N CYS A 233 21.32 -19.64 -16.61
CA CYS A 233 22.10 -19.92 -15.40
C CYS A 233 21.60 -19.08 -14.23
N GLU A 234 21.62 -19.67 -13.04
CA GLU A 234 21.32 -18.99 -11.79
C GLU A 234 22.55 -18.23 -11.32
N VAL A 235 22.36 -17.01 -10.79
CA VAL A 235 23.44 -16.19 -10.25
C VAL A 235 23.13 -15.93 -8.78
N ASP A 236 24.03 -16.39 -7.93
CA ASP A 236 23.95 -16.19 -6.48
C ASP A 236 24.27 -14.74 -6.07
N ALA A 237 24.02 -14.43 -4.80
CA ALA A 237 24.26 -13.10 -4.25
C ALA A 237 25.75 -12.66 -4.28
N ASP A 238 26.68 -13.61 -4.29
CA ASP A 238 28.13 -13.36 -4.42
C ASP A 238 28.60 -13.29 -5.88
N GLY A 239 27.69 -13.46 -6.86
CA GLY A 239 27.98 -13.44 -8.28
C GLY A 239 28.40 -14.79 -8.87
N THR A 240 28.43 -15.87 -8.06
CA THR A 240 28.69 -17.23 -8.55
C THR A 240 27.56 -17.67 -9.45
N THR A 241 27.89 -18.34 -10.57
CA THR A 241 26.90 -18.79 -11.56
C THR A 241 26.81 -20.31 -11.61
N HIS A 242 25.57 -20.83 -11.69
CA HIS A 242 25.28 -22.25 -11.75
C HIS A 242 24.37 -22.56 -12.94
N ALA A 243 24.73 -23.57 -13.73
CA ALA A 243 23.89 -24.11 -14.80
C ALA A 243 23.45 -25.52 -14.45
N TYR A 244 22.16 -25.79 -14.60
CA TYR A 244 21.57 -27.10 -14.29
C TYR A 244 20.89 -27.64 -15.54
N GLN A 245 21.53 -28.60 -16.24
CA GLN A 245 20.97 -29.19 -17.43
C GLN A 245 19.58 -29.81 -17.16
N GLY A 246 18.63 -29.50 -18.03
CA GLY A 246 17.24 -29.95 -17.89
C GLY A 246 16.39 -29.16 -16.90
N GLN A 247 16.95 -28.16 -16.19
CA GLN A 247 16.20 -27.32 -15.29
C GLN A 247 15.38 -26.31 -16.08
N SER A 248 14.07 -26.27 -15.80
CA SER A 248 13.13 -25.30 -16.40
C SER A 248 12.70 -24.21 -15.40
N TYR A 249 12.32 -23.06 -15.95
CA TYR A 249 11.98 -21.85 -15.19
C TYR A 249 10.76 -21.14 -15.77
N GLY A 250 10.05 -20.43 -14.90
CA GLY A 250 8.95 -19.53 -15.26
C GLY A 250 9.15 -18.12 -14.73
N GLN A 251 8.34 -17.19 -15.25
CA GLN A 251 8.32 -15.82 -14.77
C GLN A 251 7.02 -15.56 -13.99
N GLN A 252 7.12 -14.76 -12.95
CA GLN A 252 5.97 -14.42 -12.11
C GLN A 252 5.05 -13.41 -12.83
N VAL A 253 3.74 -13.51 -12.59
CA VAL A 253 2.74 -12.66 -13.25
C VAL A 253 1.97 -11.76 -12.30
N TYR A 254 2.08 -11.94 -10.97
CA TYR A 254 1.46 -11.04 -10.00
C TYR A 254 1.99 -9.59 -10.14
N TRP A 255 3.17 -9.40 -10.73
CA TRP A 255 3.72 -8.08 -11.01
C TRP A 255 2.76 -7.19 -11.81
N PHE A 256 1.95 -7.76 -12.71
CA PHE A 256 0.93 -7.00 -13.42
C PHE A 256 -0.06 -6.34 -12.46
N THR A 257 -0.48 -7.04 -11.42
CA THR A 257 -1.47 -6.53 -10.47
C THR A 257 -0.95 -5.39 -9.61
N THR A 258 0.38 -5.32 -9.40
CA THR A 258 1.03 -4.20 -8.67
C THR A 258 1.02 -2.88 -9.47
N CYS A 259 0.72 -2.95 -10.75
CA CYS A 259 0.78 -1.83 -11.69
C CYS A 259 -0.60 -1.43 -12.24
N LEU A 260 -1.70 -1.89 -11.64
CA LEU A 260 -3.05 -1.56 -12.10
C LEU A 260 -3.57 -0.32 -11.42
N ASN A 261 -4.08 0.61 -12.23
CA ASN A 261 -4.89 1.71 -11.73
C ASN A 261 -6.36 1.27 -11.48
N SER A 262 -7.19 2.17 -11.00
CA SER A 262 -8.61 1.90 -10.70
C SER A 262 -9.46 1.52 -11.93
N ALA A 263 -8.97 1.72 -13.14
CA ALA A 263 -9.61 1.32 -14.40
C ALA A 263 -9.06 0.00 -14.96
N ASN A 264 -8.33 -0.80 -14.18
CA ASN A 264 -7.68 -2.04 -14.59
C ASN A 264 -6.71 -1.86 -15.79
N THR A 265 -6.09 -0.69 -15.91
CA THR A 265 -5.06 -0.44 -16.94
C THR A 265 -3.67 -0.41 -16.31
N ILE A 266 -2.68 -0.91 -17.05
CA ILE A 266 -1.29 -0.88 -16.62
C ILE A 266 -0.79 0.56 -16.57
N ASP A 267 -0.43 1.01 -15.38
CA ASP A 267 0.21 2.29 -15.11
C ASP A 267 1.54 2.04 -14.41
N LEU A 268 2.62 2.13 -15.15
CA LEU A 268 3.97 1.89 -14.64
C LEU A 268 4.43 2.98 -13.66
N SER A 269 3.69 4.10 -13.51
CA SER A 269 4.03 5.16 -12.57
C SER A 269 3.58 4.89 -11.13
N ILE A 270 2.72 3.89 -10.92
CA ILE A 270 2.23 3.53 -9.58
C ILE A 270 3.39 3.16 -8.66
N ALA A 271 3.38 3.71 -7.45
CA ALA A 271 4.35 3.37 -6.42
C ALA A 271 4.24 1.87 -6.07
N GLY A 272 5.37 1.16 -6.11
CA GLY A 272 5.40 -0.30 -5.87
C GLY A 272 5.10 -1.16 -7.10
N CYS A 273 4.88 -0.56 -8.29
CA CYS A 273 4.80 -1.31 -9.54
C CYS A 273 6.10 -2.06 -9.81
N LEU A 274 6.02 -3.38 -9.97
CA LEU A 274 7.17 -4.27 -10.16
C LEU A 274 7.55 -4.47 -11.63
N LEU A 275 6.69 -4.09 -12.58
CA LEU A 275 7.00 -4.17 -14.01
C LEU A 275 8.09 -3.18 -14.39
N THR A 276 9.00 -3.62 -15.25
CA THR A 276 10.07 -2.77 -15.80
C THR A 276 9.48 -1.61 -16.62
N ARG A 277 10.04 -0.43 -16.45
CA ARG A 277 9.65 0.76 -17.22
C ARG A 277 10.49 0.91 -18.49
N PRO A 278 9.93 1.52 -19.56
CA PRO A 278 10.73 1.87 -20.72
C PRO A 278 11.91 2.77 -20.34
N PRO A 279 13.08 2.60 -20.97
CA PRO A 279 14.19 3.54 -20.83
C PRO A 279 13.73 4.96 -21.16
N GLY A 280 13.97 5.92 -20.26
CA GLY A 280 13.53 7.31 -20.44
C GLY A 280 12.13 7.64 -19.90
N SER A 281 11.30 6.68 -19.49
CA SER A 281 10.17 6.92 -18.61
C SER A 281 10.73 7.07 -17.20
N GLY A 282 11.02 8.31 -16.78
CA GLY A 282 11.77 8.59 -15.56
C GLY A 282 11.22 7.83 -14.35
N ASN A 283 12.12 7.29 -13.53
CA ASN A 283 11.78 6.78 -12.22
C ASN A 283 10.99 7.83 -11.43
N THR A 284 10.14 7.40 -10.53
CA THR A 284 9.54 8.29 -9.54
C THR A 284 10.33 8.16 -8.25
N VAL A 285 10.86 9.27 -7.76
CA VAL A 285 11.46 9.33 -6.43
C VAL A 285 10.43 9.86 -5.45
N THR A 286 10.07 9.07 -4.46
CA THR A 286 9.15 9.45 -3.38
C THR A 286 9.95 9.80 -2.14
N VAL A 287 9.71 10.99 -1.57
CA VAL A 287 10.37 11.45 -0.33
C VAL A 287 9.30 11.56 0.74
N THR A 288 9.47 10.83 1.84
CA THR A 288 8.55 10.88 2.99
C THR A 288 8.73 12.20 3.72
N ASN A 289 7.65 12.95 3.91
CA ASN A 289 7.68 14.17 4.71
C ASN A 289 7.88 13.81 6.18
N PRO A 290 8.95 14.31 6.85
CA PRO A 290 9.22 14.00 8.25
C PRO A 290 8.30 14.78 9.23
N GLY A 291 7.40 15.61 8.73
CA GLY A 291 6.62 16.57 9.53
C GLY A 291 7.44 17.79 9.94
N ASN A 292 6.77 18.77 10.52
CA ASN A 292 7.43 19.97 11.02
C ASN A 292 8.34 19.64 12.22
N GLN A 293 9.47 20.32 12.31
CA GLN A 293 10.52 20.06 13.28
C GLN A 293 10.68 21.22 14.24
N ALA A 294 11.03 20.92 15.49
CA ALA A 294 11.45 21.90 16.48
C ALA A 294 12.90 21.61 16.91
N ALA A 295 13.68 22.65 17.15
CA ALA A 295 15.04 22.54 17.62
C ALA A 295 15.38 23.69 18.59
N THR A 296 16.47 23.55 19.32
CA THR A 296 16.99 24.57 20.22
C THR A 296 18.42 24.92 19.80
N THR A 297 18.75 26.22 19.80
CA THR A 297 20.13 26.63 19.51
C THR A 297 21.10 26.02 20.52
N GLY A 298 22.24 25.54 20.03
CA GLY A 298 23.24 24.86 20.85
C GLY A 298 22.96 23.39 21.16
N VAL A 299 21.81 22.84 20.78
CA VAL A 299 21.46 21.42 20.97
C VAL A 299 21.62 20.64 19.65
N PRO A 300 22.39 19.53 19.60
CA PRO A 300 22.56 18.74 18.39
C PRO A 300 21.24 18.16 17.85
N VAL A 301 21.10 18.17 16.52
CA VAL A 301 19.95 17.60 15.79
C VAL A 301 20.40 16.39 14.99
N SER A 302 19.52 15.38 14.90
CA SER A 302 19.70 14.21 14.05
C SER A 302 18.32 13.81 13.50
N LEU A 303 18.08 14.06 12.20
CA LEU A 303 16.83 13.76 11.49
C LEU A 303 17.10 12.97 10.23
N GLN A 304 16.61 11.73 10.16
CA GLN A 304 16.74 10.88 8.97
C GLN A 304 15.63 11.16 7.97
N ILE A 305 16.00 11.60 6.77
CA ILE A 305 15.08 11.67 5.62
C ILE A 305 14.98 10.28 4.98
N ARG A 306 13.74 9.83 4.76
CA ARG A 306 13.43 8.57 4.09
C ARG A 306 12.94 8.84 2.67
N ALA A 307 13.49 8.12 1.71
CA ALA A 307 13.07 8.20 0.31
C ALA A 307 13.23 6.84 -0.37
N SER A 308 12.49 6.64 -1.44
CA SER A 308 12.57 5.46 -2.31
C SER A 308 12.51 5.87 -3.78
N SER A 309 13.18 5.12 -4.66
CA SER A 309 12.97 5.19 -6.10
C SER A 309 12.14 4.00 -6.55
N SER A 310 11.29 4.19 -7.55
CA SER A 310 10.56 3.11 -8.20
C SER A 310 11.44 2.22 -9.09
N GLY A 311 12.67 2.67 -9.41
CA GLY A 311 13.68 1.88 -10.10
C GLY A 311 14.42 0.96 -9.13
N SER A 312 14.55 -0.33 -9.44
CA SER A 312 15.36 -1.26 -8.66
C SER A 312 16.85 -0.92 -8.74
N GLY A 313 17.60 -1.15 -7.65
CA GLY A 313 19.05 -0.96 -7.61
C GLY A 313 19.53 0.49 -7.70
N GLN A 314 18.64 1.47 -7.54
CA GLN A 314 19.01 2.89 -7.61
C GLN A 314 19.70 3.36 -6.34
N THR A 315 20.81 4.09 -6.53
CA THR A 315 21.42 4.85 -5.44
C THR A 315 20.77 6.23 -5.38
N LEU A 316 20.39 6.66 -4.17
CA LEU A 316 19.75 7.95 -3.93
C LEU A 316 20.80 8.98 -3.47
N THR A 317 20.69 10.19 -4.00
CA THR A 317 21.50 11.35 -3.58
C THR A 317 20.58 12.42 -3.02
N TYR A 318 20.90 12.94 -1.83
CA TYR A 318 20.09 13.88 -1.08
C TYR A 318 20.71 15.27 -1.10
N SER A 319 19.87 16.28 -1.21
CA SER A 319 20.23 17.68 -1.05
C SER A 319 19.11 18.43 -0.33
N ALA A 320 19.44 19.54 0.32
CA ALA A 320 18.45 20.37 1.00
C ALA A 320 18.77 21.86 0.83
N THR A 321 17.74 22.67 0.76
CA THR A 321 17.80 24.13 0.81
C THR A 321 16.95 24.64 1.98
N GLY A 322 17.27 25.81 2.54
CA GLY A 322 16.54 26.39 3.65
C GLY A 322 16.70 25.67 4.99
N LEU A 323 17.77 24.86 5.17
CA LEU A 323 18.10 24.31 6.48
C LEU A 323 18.45 25.42 7.48
N PRO A 324 18.08 25.26 8.76
CA PRO A 324 18.57 26.14 9.82
C PRO A 324 20.10 26.28 9.83
N ALA A 325 20.58 27.46 10.14
CA ALA A 325 22.01 27.73 10.27
C ALA A 325 22.66 26.75 11.28
N GLY A 326 23.74 26.05 10.86
CA GLY A 326 24.41 25.03 11.65
C GLY A 326 23.95 23.60 11.37
N LEU A 327 22.93 23.40 10.53
CA LEU A 327 22.51 22.07 10.05
C LEU A 327 22.97 21.83 8.61
N SER A 328 23.25 20.57 8.30
CA SER A 328 23.57 20.08 6.95
C SER A 328 22.91 18.73 6.69
N ILE A 329 22.71 18.38 5.41
CA ILE A 329 22.27 17.06 5.01
C ILE A 329 23.43 16.26 4.43
N ASN A 330 23.57 14.99 4.82
CA ASN A 330 24.50 14.07 4.21
C ASN A 330 23.96 13.58 2.86
N ALA A 331 24.70 13.82 1.79
CA ALA A 331 24.24 13.53 0.43
C ALA A 331 24.04 12.02 0.15
N GLY A 332 24.76 11.13 0.82
CA GLY A 332 24.63 9.69 0.61
C GLY A 332 23.58 9.02 1.49
N SER A 333 23.43 9.48 2.74
CA SER A 333 22.55 8.85 3.71
C SER A 333 21.21 9.57 3.90
N GLY A 334 21.10 10.84 3.52
CA GLY A 334 19.91 11.67 3.80
C GLY A 334 19.77 12.08 5.26
N LEU A 335 20.80 11.92 6.09
CA LEU A 335 20.80 12.36 7.49
C LEU A 335 21.00 13.88 7.55
N ILE A 336 20.03 14.59 8.10
CA ILE A 336 20.19 16.00 8.50
C ILE A 336 20.75 16.03 9.91
N SER A 337 21.91 16.65 10.08
CA SER A 337 22.60 16.73 11.38
C SER A 337 23.35 18.05 11.54
N GLY A 338 23.76 18.33 12.76
CA GLY A 338 24.47 19.55 13.17
C GLY A 338 23.89 20.16 14.42
N THR A 339 24.31 21.40 14.72
CA THR A 339 23.83 22.15 15.89
C THR A 339 23.31 23.50 15.41
N PRO A 340 22.01 23.81 15.56
CA PRO A 340 21.48 25.10 15.15
C PRO A 340 22.16 26.25 15.93
N THR A 341 22.54 27.30 15.22
CA THR A 341 23.27 28.44 15.79
C THR A 341 22.43 29.70 15.98
N THR A 342 21.25 29.76 15.33
CA THR A 342 20.42 30.98 15.29
C THR A 342 18.97 30.65 15.57
N VAL A 343 18.31 31.46 16.39
CA VAL A 343 16.83 31.41 16.61
C VAL A 343 16.15 31.86 15.33
N GLN A 344 15.39 30.96 14.69
CA GLN A 344 14.72 31.26 13.43
C GLN A 344 13.63 30.23 13.10
N ASN A 345 12.66 30.66 12.29
CA ASN A 345 11.74 29.76 11.61
C ASN A 345 12.13 29.68 10.13
N THR A 346 12.35 28.49 9.62
CA THR A 346 12.73 28.27 8.21
C THR A 346 11.88 27.17 7.59
N THR A 347 11.72 27.22 6.27
CA THR A 347 11.18 26.10 5.49
C THR A 347 12.32 25.42 4.76
N THR A 348 12.50 24.15 5.04
CA THR A 348 13.48 23.29 4.36
C THR A 348 12.81 22.54 3.23
N THR A 349 13.40 22.60 2.04
CA THR A 349 13.05 21.73 0.91
C THR A 349 14.16 20.73 0.70
N VAL A 350 13.81 19.45 0.84
CA VAL A 350 14.72 18.32 0.52
C VAL A 350 14.41 17.83 -0.88
N THR A 351 15.46 17.70 -1.69
CA THR A 351 15.42 17.10 -3.02
C THR A 351 16.25 15.82 -3.02
N VAL A 352 15.65 14.74 -3.46
CA VAL A 352 16.33 13.45 -3.62
C VAL A 352 16.34 13.08 -5.10
N LYS A 353 17.49 12.67 -5.58
CA LYS A 353 17.74 12.29 -6.98
C LYS A 353 18.28 10.86 -7.04
N ASP A 354 17.76 10.06 -7.97
CA ASP A 354 18.31 8.73 -8.25
C ASP A 354 19.38 8.77 -9.37
N THR A 355 20.01 7.63 -9.64
CA THR A 355 21.07 7.52 -10.66
C THR A 355 20.58 7.74 -12.09
N THR A 356 19.27 7.65 -12.37
CA THR A 356 18.70 7.97 -13.68
C THR A 356 18.40 9.44 -13.88
N GLY A 357 18.50 10.24 -12.81
CA GLY A 357 18.20 11.67 -12.82
C GLY A 357 16.79 12.02 -12.39
N ALA A 358 15.94 11.04 -12.08
CA ALA A 358 14.62 11.29 -11.51
C ALA A 358 14.73 11.94 -10.13
N THR A 359 13.82 12.88 -9.83
CA THR A 359 13.84 13.64 -8.59
C THR A 359 12.50 13.58 -7.87
N GLY A 360 12.56 13.55 -6.54
CA GLY A 360 11.42 13.77 -5.66
C GLY A 360 11.74 14.85 -4.65
N THR A 361 10.72 15.57 -4.17
CA THR A 361 10.90 16.67 -3.22
C THR A 361 9.90 16.57 -2.08
N THR A 362 10.30 17.09 -0.90
CA THR A 362 9.38 17.34 0.21
C THR A 362 9.81 18.62 0.92
N SER A 363 8.84 19.32 1.52
CA SER A 363 9.10 20.55 2.28
C SER A 363 8.45 20.47 3.65
N PHE A 364 9.15 20.98 4.67
CA PHE A 364 8.69 21.04 6.05
C PHE A 364 9.34 22.21 6.77
N SER A 365 8.73 22.66 7.85
CA SER A 365 9.23 23.82 8.61
C SER A 365 10.12 23.40 9.78
N TRP A 366 11.03 24.28 10.15
CA TRP A 366 11.79 24.25 11.40
C TRP A 366 11.41 25.44 12.26
N ALA A 367 11.22 25.20 13.56
CA ALA A 367 11.13 26.22 14.58
C ALA A 367 12.34 26.08 15.51
N VAL A 368 13.32 26.95 15.39
CA VAL A 368 14.54 26.95 16.23
C VAL A 368 14.42 28.01 17.31
N GLY A 369 14.36 27.59 18.59
CA GLY A 369 14.27 28.44 19.77
C GLY A 369 15.60 28.69 20.49
N ALA A 370 15.61 29.64 21.44
CA ALA A 370 16.75 29.88 22.31
C ALA A 370 16.85 28.80 23.42
N PRO A 371 18.03 28.52 23.97
CA PRO A 371 18.18 27.68 25.15
C PRO A 371 17.40 28.26 26.35
N GLY A 372 16.61 27.44 27.03
CA GLY A 372 15.85 27.82 28.21
C GLY A 372 14.52 28.57 27.95
N GLY A 373 14.09 28.72 26.70
CA GLY A 373 12.79 29.29 26.35
C GLY A 373 11.66 28.29 26.55
N GLY A 374 11.16 28.14 27.80
CA GLY A 374 9.84 27.69 28.23
C GLY A 374 9.03 26.68 27.44
N CYS A 375 9.67 25.70 26.75
CA CYS A 375 8.97 24.63 26.04
C CYS A 375 8.45 23.59 27.03
N SER A 376 7.58 23.97 27.94
CA SER A 376 6.98 23.04 28.88
C SER A 376 5.60 23.49 29.32
N GLY A 377 4.80 22.51 29.68
CA GLY A 377 3.50 22.71 30.30
C GLY A 377 2.37 22.99 29.32
N GLN A 378 1.19 23.05 29.87
CA GLN A 378 -0.09 23.34 29.23
C GLN A 378 -0.26 24.86 29.04
N LYS A 379 -0.70 25.32 27.87
CA LYS A 379 -0.81 26.76 27.51
C LYS A 379 -2.24 27.27 27.39
N LEU A 380 -3.24 26.41 27.27
CA LEU A 380 -4.64 26.88 27.28
C LEU A 380 -5.08 27.19 28.71
N GLY A 381 -5.67 28.36 28.88
CA GLY A 381 -6.34 28.70 30.12
C GLY A 381 -7.69 28.00 30.21
N ASN A 382 -8.11 27.63 31.42
CA ASN A 382 -9.38 26.97 31.69
C ASN A 382 -9.68 25.79 30.73
N PRO A 383 -8.83 24.78 30.69
CA PRO A 383 -8.84 23.74 29.68
C PRO A 383 -10.07 22.80 29.75
N GLY A 384 -10.65 22.59 30.93
CA GLY A 384 -11.87 21.81 31.19
C GLY A 384 -13.10 22.69 31.42
N PHE A 385 -13.03 23.99 31.12
CA PHE A 385 -14.14 24.95 31.20
C PHE A 385 -14.71 25.20 32.62
N GLU A 386 -14.14 24.66 33.68
CA GLU A 386 -14.66 24.67 35.06
C GLU A 386 -14.64 26.03 35.73
N SER A 387 -13.91 27.01 35.21
CA SER A 387 -13.72 28.35 35.78
C SER A 387 -14.50 29.44 35.02
N GLY A 388 -15.65 29.11 34.45
CA GLY A 388 -16.45 30.03 33.62
C GLY A 388 -15.95 30.15 32.19
N THR A 389 -16.26 31.24 31.49
CA THR A 389 -15.92 31.35 30.06
C THR A 389 -14.47 31.80 29.81
N ALA A 390 -13.94 32.71 30.63
CA ALA A 390 -12.59 33.25 30.39
C ALA A 390 -11.49 32.22 30.64
N PRO A 391 -10.41 32.21 29.83
CA PRO A 391 -10.08 33.15 28.72
C PRO A 391 -10.65 32.71 27.35
N TRP A 392 -11.59 31.79 27.30
CA TRP A 392 -12.28 31.39 26.08
C TRP A 392 -13.29 32.49 25.66
N THR A 393 -13.40 32.68 24.36
CA THR A 393 -14.49 33.41 23.71
C THR A 393 -15.38 32.41 23.01
N ALA A 394 -16.66 32.38 23.35
CA ALA A 394 -17.62 31.38 22.84
C ALA A 394 -18.95 32.03 22.46
N SER A 395 -19.72 31.39 21.57
CA SER A 395 -21.13 31.69 21.38
C SER A 395 -21.89 31.51 22.69
N SER A 396 -22.99 32.26 22.85
CA SER A 396 -23.77 32.24 24.09
C SER A 396 -24.30 30.83 24.41
N GLY A 397 -24.02 30.33 25.62
CA GLY A 397 -24.48 29.05 26.10
C GLY A 397 -23.58 27.84 25.70
N VAL A 398 -22.57 28.05 24.87
CA VAL A 398 -21.65 26.97 24.46
C VAL A 398 -20.90 26.39 25.67
N ILE A 399 -20.31 27.22 26.53
CA ILE A 399 -19.71 26.73 27.76
C ILE A 399 -20.79 26.64 28.84
N SER A 400 -21.11 25.43 29.27
CA SER A 400 -22.21 25.17 30.19
C SER A 400 -22.03 23.85 30.97
N ASN A 401 -22.78 23.74 32.07
CA ASN A 401 -22.96 22.52 32.86
C ASN A 401 -24.31 21.84 32.61
N SER A 402 -24.96 22.13 31.47
CA SER A 402 -26.26 21.55 31.11
C SER A 402 -26.18 20.02 31.09
N SER A 403 -27.18 19.35 31.69
CA SER A 403 -27.26 17.87 31.76
C SER A 403 -27.64 17.22 30.43
N GLY A 404 -27.98 18.01 29.38
CA GLY A 404 -28.33 17.48 28.05
C GLY A 404 -27.20 16.73 27.36
N GLN A 405 -25.97 17.14 27.67
CA GLN A 405 -24.75 16.42 27.27
C GLN A 405 -23.83 16.29 28.51
N ALA A 406 -23.25 15.11 28.70
CA ALA A 406 -22.32 14.87 29.81
C ALA A 406 -20.96 15.52 29.55
N ALA A 407 -20.32 16.09 30.58
CA ALA A 407 -18.91 16.48 30.54
C ALA A 407 -18.01 15.23 30.51
N HIS A 408 -16.82 15.34 29.91
CA HIS A 408 -15.78 14.29 29.99
C HIS A 408 -15.11 14.33 31.38
N GLY A 409 -14.70 15.51 31.83
CA GLY A 409 -14.18 15.76 33.16
C GLY A 409 -14.96 16.86 33.88
N GLY A 410 -15.00 16.83 35.22
CA GLY A 410 -15.67 17.87 35.99
C GLY A 410 -17.18 17.98 35.76
N SER A 411 -17.66 19.21 35.57
CA SER A 411 -19.09 19.53 35.41
C SER A 411 -19.39 20.37 34.16
N TYR A 412 -18.43 21.11 33.67
CA TYR A 412 -18.58 21.99 32.51
C TYR A 412 -17.95 21.37 31.27
N LYS A 413 -18.44 21.75 30.11
CA LYS A 413 -17.92 21.43 28.79
C LYS A 413 -18.26 22.55 27.82
N ALA A 414 -17.69 22.52 26.62
CA ALA A 414 -18.11 23.32 25.49
C ALA A 414 -19.01 22.49 24.57
N TRP A 415 -20.27 22.81 24.49
CA TRP A 415 -21.29 22.16 23.68
C TRP A 415 -21.70 23.09 22.55
N LEU A 416 -21.23 22.80 21.33
CA LEU A 416 -21.54 23.52 20.11
C LEU A 416 -22.66 22.78 19.37
N ASP A 417 -23.59 23.54 18.80
CA ASP A 417 -24.73 23.07 18.02
C ASP A 417 -25.68 22.13 18.78
N GLY A 418 -26.42 21.26 18.09
CA GLY A 418 -27.42 20.36 18.71
C GLY A 418 -28.81 20.97 18.78
N TYR A 419 -29.14 21.91 17.89
CA TYR A 419 -30.41 22.64 17.87
C TYR A 419 -31.45 21.99 16.94
N GLY A 420 -31.05 21.07 16.03
CA GLY A 420 -31.92 20.48 15.00
C GLY A 420 -32.39 21.51 13.97
N ARG A 421 -31.62 22.54 13.75
CA ARG A 421 -31.88 23.63 12.77
C ARG A 421 -30.57 24.30 12.40
N SER A 422 -30.55 24.97 11.25
CA SER A 422 -29.35 25.71 10.83
C SER A 422 -28.84 26.65 11.92
N HIS A 423 -27.65 26.37 12.39
CA HIS A 423 -26.98 27.11 13.46
C HIS A 423 -25.46 27.11 13.24
N THR A 424 -24.79 28.03 13.92
CA THR A 424 -23.33 28.06 13.95
C THR A 424 -22.86 28.53 15.31
N ASP A 425 -22.08 27.70 15.96
CA ASP A 425 -21.44 28.01 17.21
C ASP A 425 -19.92 28.12 17.08
N THR A 426 -19.33 28.91 17.94
CA THR A 426 -17.88 29.11 17.98
C THR A 426 -17.32 29.06 19.39
N LEU A 427 -16.10 28.53 19.50
CA LEU A 427 -15.29 28.53 20.70
C LEU A 427 -13.85 28.87 20.32
N SER A 428 -13.22 29.85 20.97
CA SER A 428 -11.86 30.24 20.60
C SER A 428 -11.04 30.76 21.78
N GLN A 429 -9.71 30.61 21.67
CA GLN A 429 -8.76 31.15 22.62
C GLN A 429 -7.50 31.60 21.89
N SER A 430 -6.95 32.77 22.24
CA SER A 430 -5.64 33.23 21.77
C SER A 430 -4.54 32.59 22.63
N VAL A 431 -3.51 32.04 21.99
CA VAL A 431 -2.40 31.37 22.67
C VAL A 431 -1.07 31.70 21.98
N THR A 432 -0.01 31.86 22.77
CA THR A 432 1.35 32.07 22.27
C THR A 432 2.12 30.76 22.35
N ILE A 433 2.64 30.29 21.21
CA ILE A 433 3.54 29.16 21.11
C ILE A 433 4.96 29.71 20.98
N PRO A 434 5.84 29.55 21.98
CA PRO A 434 7.21 30.05 21.91
C PRO A 434 8.00 29.44 20.74
N ALA A 435 8.92 30.21 20.17
CA ALA A 435 9.79 29.73 19.11
C ALA A 435 10.62 28.52 19.57
N GLY A 436 10.78 27.54 18.70
CA GLY A 436 11.56 26.34 18.97
C GLY A 436 10.86 25.26 19.81
N CYS A 437 9.61 25.47 20.19
CA CYS A 437 8.82 24.48 20.93
C CYS A 437 8.02 23.57 19.98
N ARG A 438 7.96 22.29 20.30
CA ARG A 438 6.89 21.43 19.80
C ARG A 438 5.61 21.80 20.54
N ALA A 439 4.49 21.80 19.81
CA ALA A 439 3.19 22.13 20.37
C ALA A 439 2.16 21.09 19.93
N THR A 440 1.61 20.38 20.89
CA THR A 440 0.59 19.35 20.63
C THR A 440 -0.72 19.79 21.26
N LEU A 441 -1.74 19.98 20.41
CA LEU A 441 -3.12 20.17 20.85
C LEU A 441 -3.77 18.81 21.07
N THR A 442 -4.38 18.61 22.22
CA THR A 442 -5.28 17.49 22.51
C THR A 442 -6.60 18.03 23.04
N TYR A 443 -7.69 17.32 22.77
CA TYR A 443 -9.02 17.59 23.31
C TYR A 443 -9.87 16.33 23.23
N TRP A 444 -10.82 16.21 24.14
CA TRP A 444 -11.83 15.16 24.08
C TRP A 444 -13.03 15.70 23.33
N LEU A 445 -13.48 14.95 22.32
CA LEU A 445 -14.59 15.28 21.45
C LEU A 445 -15.62 14.15 21.49
N HIS A 446 -16.85 14.49 21.88
CA HIS A 446 -18.03 13.64 21.71
C HIS A 446 -18.91 14.25 20.62
N ILE A 447 -19.36 13.41 19.69
CA ILE A 447 -20.29 13.81 18.62
C ILE A 447 -21.54 12.95 18.80
N ASP A 448 -22.65 13.59 19.16
CA ASP A 448 -23.97 12.99 19.31
C ASP A 448 -24.87 13.52 18.21
N THR A 449 -25.42 12.63 17.38
CA THR A 449 -26.18 13.01 16.19
C THR A 449 -27.47 12.21 16.03
N ALA A 450 -28.51 12.89 15.59
CA ALA A 450 -29.75 12.28 15.12
C ALA A 450 -29.73 11.98 13.61
N GLU A 451 -28.66 12.34 12.91
CA GLU A 451 -28.45 11.99 11.51
C GLU A 451 -28.29 10.48 11.33
N THR A 452 -29.00 9.93 10.36
CA THR A 452 -28.99 8.48 10.05
C THR A 452 -28.12 8.13 8.84
N THR A 453 -27.59 9.13 8.16
CA THR A 453 -26.71 8.96 6.99
C THR A 453 -25.36 8.37 7.37
N THR A 454 -24.84 7.49 6.54
CA THR A 454 -23.49 6.91 6.69
C THR A 454 -22.49 7.46 5.66
N SER A 455 -22.90 8.40 4.81
CA SER A 455 -22.08 8.86 3.69
C SER A 455 -22.07 10.38 3.48
N THR A 456 -23.02 11.12 4.06
CA THR A 456 -23.14 12.57 3.86
C THR A 456 -22.81 13.33 5.13
N ALA A 457 -21.83 14.23 5.06
CA ALA A 457 -21.46 15.13 6.15
C ALA A 457 -22.35 16.40 6.07
N TYR A 458 -23.48 16.37 6.75
CA TYR A 458 -24.39 17.51 6.85
C TYR A 458 -23.86 18.55 7.84
N ASP A 459 -23.55 18.11 9.04
CA ASP A 459 -23.08 18.97 10.13
C ASP A 459 -21.58 18.81 10.30
N LYS A 460 -20.88 19.91 10.58
CA LYS A 460 -19.41 19.91 10.60
C LYS A 460 -18.86 20.69 11.77
N LEU A 461 -17.82 20.15 12.39
CA LEU A 461 -16.91 20.85 13.30
C LEU A 461 -15.58 21.07 12.62
N THR A 462 -15.17 22.33 12.50
CA THR A 462 -13.87 22.71 11.96
C THR A 462 -12.98 23.23 13.09
N VAL A 463 -11.75 22.70 13.19
CA VAL A 463 -10.72 23.19 14.13
C VAL A 463 -9.67 23.96 13.36
N GLN A 464 -9.48 25.22 13.71
CA GLN A 464 -8.57 26.13 13.02
C GLN A 464 -7.56 26.75 13.98
N VAL A 465 -6.39 27.05 13.44
CA VAL A 465 -5.34 27.84 14.10
C VAL A 465 -5.00 29.01 13.18
N GLY A 466 -5.40 30.20 13.58
CA GLY A 466 -5.45 31.34 12.67
C GLY A 466 -6.40 31.06 11.51
N SER A 467 -5.92 31.13 10.27
CA SER A 467 -6.68 30.78 9.06
C SER A 467 -6.49 29.32 8.60
N THR A 468 -5.64 28.54 9.26
CA THR A 468 -5.31 27.18 8.85
C THR A 468 -6.24 26.17 9.53
N THR A 469 -6.93 25.33 8.75
CA THR A 469 -7.71 24.20 9.27
C THR A 469 -6.77 23.06 9.63
N VAL A 470 -6.79 22.63 10.89
CA VAL A 470 -5.96 21.55 11.42
C VAL A 470 -6.73 20.24 11.62
N ALA A 471 -8.06 20.32 11.73
CA ALA A 471 -8.93 19.14 11.76
C ALA A 471 -10.36 19.49 11.32
N THR A 472 -11.08 18.50 10.80
CA THR A 472 -12.52 18.60 10.48
C THR A 472 -13.20 17.30 10.88
N TYR A 473 -14.38 17.42 11.51
CA TYR A 473 -15.25 16.33 11.89
C TYR A 473 -16.66 16.60 11.39
N SER A 474 -17.52 15.60 11.42
CA SER A 474 -18.93 15.72 11.01
C SER A 474 -19.80 14.72 11.79
N ASN A 475 -21.11 14.74 11.56
CA ASN A 475 -22.05 13.71 11.99
C ASN A 475 -21.56 12.29 11.68
N LEU A 476 -20.79 12.08 10.61
CA LEU A 476 -20.20 10.77 10.24
C LEU A 476 -19.13 10.26 11.21
N ASN A 477 -18.62 11.11 12.09
CA ASN A 477 -17.63 10.77 13.10
C ASN A 477 -18.24 10.55 14.49
N ALA A 478 -19.56 10.39 14.58
CA ALA A 478 -20.25 10.10 15.83
C ALA A 478 -19.74 8.83 16.49
N ALA A 479 -19.67 8.84 17.83
CA ALA A 479 -19.21 7.73 18.64
C ALA A 479 -19.97 7.69 19.97
N SER A 480 -20.07 6.52 20.60
CA SER A 480 -20.83 6.29 21.85
C SER A 480 -20.20 6.96 23.09
N GLY A 481 -19.30 7.92 22.94
CA GLY A 481 -18.65 8.65 24.02
C GLY A 481 -17.56 9.56 23.51
N TYR A 482 -16.79 10.09 24.42
CA TYR A 482 -15.68 10.96 24.09
C TYR A 482 -14.51 10.21 23.43
N VAL A 483 -13.95 10.80 22.40
CA VAL A 483 -12.75 10.31 21.71
C VAL A 483 -11.68 11.40 21.79
N GLN A 484 -10.51 11.05 22.30
CA GLN A 484 -9.40 11.99 22.31
C GLN A 484 -8.91 12.28 20.90
N ARG A 485 -8.76 13.55 20.58
CA ARG A 485 -8.26 14.06 19.31
C ARG A 485 -6.93 14.79 19.53
N THR A 486 -6.06 14.70 18.53
CA THR A 486 -4.72 15.29 18.61
C THR A 486 -4.40 16.02 17.30
N ALA A 487 -3.77 17.19 17.41
CA ALA A 487 -3.23 17.92 16.28
C ALA A 487 -1.83 18.49 16.60
N ASP A 488 -0.92 18.41 15.66
CA ASP A 488 0.41 19.02 15.77
C ASP A 488 0.35 20.50 15.35
N LEU A 489 0.65 21.38 16.27
CA LEU A 489 0.69 22.83 16.08
C LEU A 489 2.12 23.40 16.06
N THR A 490 3.13 22.54 15.91
CA THR A 490 4.55 22.94 15.93
C THR A 490 4.88 23.97 14.84
N SER A 491 4.18 23.95 13.70
CA SER A 491 4.36 24.93 12.62
C SER A 491 4.02 26.37 13.00
N PHE A 492 3.29 26.57 14.10
CA PHE A 492 2.92 27.89 14.63
C PHE A 492 3.88 28.39 15.73
N ALA A 493 4.97 27.66 15.99
CA ALA A 493 5.98 28.08 16.97
C ALA A 493 6.56 29.47 16.62
N GLY A 494 6.76 30.29 17.64
CA GLY A 494 7.17 31.71 17.50
C GLY A 494 6.03 32.68 17.26
N SER A 495 4.77 32.23 17.29
CA SER A 495 3.61 33.06 16.97
C SER A 495 2.57 33.06 18.09
N THR A 496 1.80 34.14 18.17
CA THR A 496 0.52 34.19 18.89
C THR A 496 -0.59 33.95 17.89
N VAL A 497 -1.37 32.89 18.12
CA VAL A 497 -2.42 32.43 17.21
C VAL A 497 -3.75 32.25 17.96
N THR A 498 -4.85 32.27 17.21
CA THR A 498 -6.17 31.95 17.75
C THR A 498 -6.50 30.48 17.40
N LEU A 499 -6.63 29.65 18.42
CA LEU A 499 -7.28 28.34 18.29
C LEU A 499 -8.78 28.56 18.24
N LYS A 500 -9.46 28.02 17.23
CA LYS A 500 -10.90 28.19 17.04
C LYS A 500 -11.56 26.86 16.64
N PHE A 501 -12.63 26.54 17.33
CA PHE A 501 -13.59 25.50 16.95
C PHE A 501 -14.83 26.18 16.39
N THR A 502 -15.33 25.72 15.25
CA THR A 502 -16.56 26.22 14.63
C THR A 502 -17.44 25.03 14.31
N GLY A 503 -18.56 24.92 14.99
CA GLY A 503 -19.63 23.99 14.65
C GLY A 503 -20.60 24.67 13.67
N VAL A 504 -21.05 23.91 12.68
CA VAL A 504 -22.06 24.34 11.70
C VAL A 504 -23.06 23.21 11.55
N GLU A 505 -24.28 23.46 11.93
CA GLU A 505 -25.42 22.56 11.84
C GLU A 505 -26.32 22.98 10.66
N ASP A 506 -26.83 22.00 9.92
CA ASP A 506 -27.73 22.26 8.80
C ASP A 506 -29.20 22.56 9.26
N ALA A 507 -30.19 22.37 8.40
CA ALA A 507 -31.58 22.73 8.68
C ALA A 507 -32.39 21.65 9.41
N SER A 508 -31.83 20.44 9.61
CA SER A 508 -32.57 19.28 10.14
C SER A 508 -31.67 18.32 10.90
N ALA A 509 -32.26 17.47 11.75
CA ALA A 509 -31.59 16.40 12.51
C ALA A 509 -30.33 16.86 13.28
N GLN A 510 -30.51 17.10 14.58
CA GLN A 510 -29.47 17.68 15.43
C GLN A 510 -28.13 16.90 15.42
N THR A 511 -27.03 17.65 15.45
CA THR A 511 -25.71 17.12 15.77
C THR A 511 -25.03 18.01 16.81
N SER A 512 -24.72 17.45 17.96
CA SER A 512 -23.98 18.09 19.04
C SER A 512 -22.49 17.79 18.92
N PHE A 513 -21.66 18.83 18.95
CA PHE A 513 -20.21 18.69 19.08
C PHE A 513 -19.79 19.12 20.49
N VAL A 514 -19.44 18.15 21.32
CA VAL A 514 -19.12 18.40 22.73
C VAL A 514 -17.62 18.26 22.95
N ILE A 515 -16.98 19.34 23.36
CA ILE A 515 -15.53 19.42 23.55
C ILE A 515 -15.23 19.60 25.02
N ASP A 516 -14.25 18.85 25.51
CA ASP A 516 -13.81 18.96 26.90
C ASP A 516 -12.32 18.63 27.05
N ASP A 517 -11.78 18.87 28.23
CA ASP A 517 -10.39 18.56 28.63
C ASP A 517 -9.37 18.86 27.52
N THR A 518 -9.37 20.12 27.08
CA THR A 518 -8.46 20.63 26.06
C THR A 518 -7.05 20.81 26.64
N ALA A 519 -6.02 20.53 25.87
CA ALA A 519 -4.65 20.87 26.25
C ALA A 519 -3.81 21.28 25.04
N LEU A 520 -3.02 22.31 25.18
CA LEU A 520 -1.94 22.65 24.27
C LEU A 520 -0.62 22.48 25.04
N THR A 521 0.00 21.33 24.87
CA THR A 521 1.22 20.96 25.60
C THR A 521 2.44 21.31 24.76
N LEU A 522 3.39 21.98 25.40
CA LEU A 522 4.70 22.30 24.81
C LEU A 522 5.76 21.30 25.28
N SER A 523 6.67 20.97 24.36
CA SER A 523 7.85 20.13 24.64
C SER A 523 9.05 20.53 23.77
#